data_245da7a236c0efd2dd3983085180169b
#
_entry.id   245da7a236c0efd2dd3983085180169b
#
_cell.length_a   1.000
_cell.length_b   1.000
_cell.length_c   1.000
_cell.angle_alpha   90.00
_cell.angle_beta   90.00
_cell.angle_gamma   90.00
#
_symmetry.space_group_name_H-M   'P 1'
#
loop_
_entity.id
_entity.type
_entity.pdbx_description
1 polymer ?
#
loop_
_entity_poly.entity_id
_entity_poly.type
_entity_poly.pdbx_seq_one_letter_code
_entity_poly.pdbx_strand_id
1 'polypeptide(L)'
;MNTIWSTYVQKIGTLYDTRSLRFSDIYKDKYLEAFKIEDRSNLKLLEIGCGPGALAESLRRWYPNINIYAIDRDSNFINYASKKSSSIYFSEGDATRLKFDNNSLDVTISNTVAEHIEPSKFYGEQYRVLKKNGVCLVLSARNGINICSQCVIEQSEFEKQIWERVENYFYDIEKKYDICLYQQNKSEIPLNMEKNGFKNVSTEYITINLTPDNPIYSRETAYAMINANRQVNIDNINGLSYIAPNIVDESEIEELKRLVNKKYDYRLALYDKGIKLWDTNVSVTMIIRGVK
;
A
#
# COMPACT_ATOMS: atom_id res chain seq x y z
N MET A 1 -2.85 -3.67 22.18
CA MET A 1 -2.53 -4.00 20.78
C MET A 1 -3.57 -3.32 19.90
N ASN A 2 -3.12 -2.56 18.90
CA ASN A 2 -4.04 -1.97 17.92
C ASN A 2 -4.15 -2.93 16.74
N THR A 3 -5.35 -3.35 16.35
CA THR A 3 -5.62 -4.27 15.24
C THR A 3 -6.72 -3.76 14.31
N ILE A 4 -7.02 -2.45 14.40
CA ILE A 4 -8.14 -1.84 13.68
C ILE A 4 -7.97 -1.98 12.16
N TRP A 5 -6.75 -1.72 11.66
CA TRP A 5 -6.49 -1.78 10.21
C TRP A 5 -6.65 -3.17 9.65
N SER A 6 -5.98 -4.16 10.24
CA SER A 6 -6.04 -5.54 9.77
C SER A 6 -7.42 -6.18 9.93
N THR A 7 -8.21 -5.69 10.88
CA THR A 7 -9.56 -6.21 11.16
C THR A 7 -10.62 -5.59 10.24
N TYR A 8 -10.63 -4.26 10.12
CA TYR A 8 -11.76 -3.53 9.54
C TYR A 8 -11.44 -2.78 8.23
N VAL A 9 -10.16 -2.48 7.96
CA VAL A 9 -9.79 -1.63 6.83
C VAL A 9 -9.20 -2.43 5.68
N GLN A 10 -8.19 -3.26 5.94
CA GLN A 10 -7.50 -4.03 4.90
C GLN A 10 -7.04 -5.39 5.42
N LYS A 11 -7.43 -6.45 4.76
CA LYS A 11 -7.00 -7.81 5.12
C LYS A 11 -5.51 -8.00 4.85
N ILE A 12 -4.84 -8.70 5.77
CA ILE A 12 -3.37 -8.84 5.81
C ILE A 12 -2.81 -9.42 4.50
N GLY A 13 -3.36 -10.57 4.06
CA GLY A 13 -2.90 -11.25 2.84
C GLY A 13 -3.08 -10.41 1.60
N THR A 14 -4.27 -9.85 1.41
CA THR A 14 -4.60 -9.01 0.25
C THR A 14 -3.74 -7.74 0.19
N LEU A 15 -3.51 -7.10 1.34
CA LEU A 15 -2.63 -5.94 1.41
C LEU A 15 -1.19 -6.32 1.04
N TYR A 16 -0.70 -7.45 1.57
CA TYR A 16 0.63 -7.95 1.24
C TYR A 16 0.77 -8.25 -0.26
N ASP A 17 -0.16 -9.02 -0.84
CA ASP A 17 -0.10 -9.47 -2.23
C ASP A 17 -0.18 -8.28 -3.21
N THR A 18 -1.12 -7.37 -3.00
CA THR A 18 -1.27 -6.18 -3.85
C THR A 18 -0.07 -5.24 -3.76
N ARG A 19 0.56 -5.10 -2.58
CA ARG A 19 1.77 -4.28 -2.40
C ARG A 19 3.00 -4.98 -2.98
N SER A 20 3.13 -6.29 -2.85
CA SER A 20 4.23 -7.07 -3.43
C SER A 20 4.29 -6.94 -4.95
N LEU A 21 3.14 -6.90 -5.63
CA LEU A 21 3.07 -6.63 -7.07
C LEU A 21 3.58 -5.23 -7.42
N ARG A 22 3.23 -4.21 -6.63
CA ARG A 22 3.67 -2.82 -6.85
C ARG A 22 5.15 -2.62 -6.57
N PHE A 23 5.71 -3.31 -5.58
CA PHE A 23 7.13 -3.29 -5.20
C PHE A 23 7.90 -4.48 -5.75
N SER A 24 7.46 -5.04 -6.87
CA SER A 24 8.14 -6.14 -7.54
C SER A 24 9.47 -5.68 -8.14
N ASP A 25 10.40 -6.65 -8.31
CA ASP A 25 11.73 -6.37 -8.83
C ASP A 25 11.73 -5.87 -10.29
N ILE A 26 10.63 -6.05 -11.02
CA ILE A 26 10.41 -5.45 -12.35
C ILE A 26 10.50 -3.91 -12.32
N TYR A 27 10.13 -3.31 -11.19
CA TYR A 27 10.17 -1.85 -11.01
C TYR A 27 11.37 -1.37 -10.19
N LYS A 28 12.28 -2.28 -9.79
CA LYS A 28 13.42 -2.00 -8.92
C LYS A 28 14.19 -0.76 -9.36
N ASP A 29 14.63 -0.74 -10.62
CA ASP A 29 15.50 0.34 -11.12
C ASP A 29 14.84 1.70 -11.02
N LYS A 30 13.54 1.79 -11.30
CA LYS A 30 12.77 3.03 -11.15
C LYS A 30 12.73 3.52 -9.69
N TYR A 31 12.56 2.59 -8.74
CA TYR A 31 12.59 2.92 -7.32
C TYR A 31 13.99 3.34 -6.85
N LEU A 32 15.03 2.63 -7.27
CA LEU A 32 16.41 2.98 -6.91
C LEU A 32 16.78 4.38 -7.43
N GLU A 33 16.40 4.69 -8.67
CA GLU A 33 16.62 6.01 -9.29
C GLU A 33 15.90 7.13 -8.52
N ALA A 34 14.65 6.90 -8.08
CA ALA A 34 13.87 7.88 -7.33
C ALA A 34 14.33 8.02 -5.88
N PHE A 35 14.70 6.93 -5.22
CA PHE A 35 15.10 6.95 -3.81
C PHE A 35 16.48 7.57 -3.60
N LYS A 36 17.42 7.33 -4.52
CA LYS A 36 18.81 7.82 -4.45
C LYS A 36 19.46 7.49 -3.11
N ILE A 37 19.30 6.23 -2.67
CA ILE A 37 19.90 5.68 -1.46
C ILE A 37 21.12 4.85 -1.88
N GLU A 38 22.26 5.05 -1.21
CA GLU A 38 23.46 4.21 -1.38
C GLU A 38 23.30 2.92 -0.59
N ASP A 39 23.56 1.77 -1.22
CA ASP A 39 23.62 0.47 -0.53
C ASP A 39 24.98 0.29 0.13
N ARG A 40 25.11 0.75 1.36
CA ARG A 40 26.34 0.63 2.15
C ARG A 40 26.08 0.04 3.53
N SER A 41 27.06 -0.72 4.03
CA SER A 41 27.02 -1.29 5.38
C SER A 41 26.88 -0.18 6.44
N ASN A 42 26.15 -0.52 7.52
CA ASN A 42 25.84 0.38 8.65
C ASN A 42 24.83 1.51 8.37
N LEU A 43 24.30 1.68 7.17
CA LEU A 43 23.18 2.55 6.94
C LEU A 43 21.92 1.98 7.63
N LYS A 44 21.19 2.83 8.34
CA LYS A 44 19.94 2.49 9.04
C LYS A 44 18.75 3.13 8.33
N LEU A 45 17.86 2.29 7.81
CA LEU A 45 16.60 2.70 7.19
C LEU A 45 15.43 2.28 8.07
N LEU A 46 14.50 3.21 8.29
CA LEU A 46 13.23 2.93 8.96
C LEU A 46 12.06 3.08 7.97
N GLU A 47 11.30 1.99 7.75
CA GLU A 47 10.00 2.06 7.13
C GLU A 47 8.93 2.33 8.19
N ILE A 48 8.12 3.37 7.97
CA ILE A 48 7.03 3.81 8.86
C ILE A 48 5.71 3.41 8.23
N GLY A 49 4.87 2.69 8.99
CA GLY A 49 3.60 2.14 8.50
C GLY A 49 3.83 1.02 7.50
N CYS A 50 4.67 0.05 7.87
CA CYS A 50 5.09 -1.03 6.98
C CYS A 50 3.97 -2.01 6.59
N GLY A 51 2.82 -1.97 7.30
CA GLY A 51 1.77 -2.96 7.11
C GLY A 51 2.30 -4.38 7.25
N PRO A 52 1.90 -5.31 6.36
CA PRO A 52 2.38 -6.70 6.38
C PRO A 52 3.81 -6.89 5.81
N GLY A 53 4.56 -5.82 5.55
CA GLY A 53 6.00 -5.85 5.27
C GLY A 53 6.41 -5.95 3.79
N ALA A 54 5.50 -5.77 2.83
CA ALA A 54 5.80 -5.96 1.41
C ALA A 54 6.89 -5.02 0.87
N LEU A 55 6.87 -3.72 1.23
CA LEU A 55 7.92 -2.79 0.83
C LEU A 55 9.23 -3.07 1.59
N ALA A 56 9.17 -3.37 2.90
CA ALA A 56 10.35 -3.74 3.68
C ALA A 56 11.11 -4.92 3.07
N GLU A 57 10.40 -5.96 2.62
CA GLU A 57 11.02 -7.11 1.94
C GLU A 57 11.64 -6.73 0.60
N SER A 58 11.01 -5.85 -0.17
CA SER A 58 11.58 -5.34 -1.42
C SER A 58 12.83 -4.49 -1.14
N LEU A 59 12.78 -3.61 -0.15
CA LEU A 59 13.93 -2.84 0.30
C LEU A 59 15.08 -3.76 0.73
N ARG A 60 14.79 -4.88 1.44
CA ARG A 60 15.81 -5.87 1.83
C ARG A 60 16.49 -6.53 0.63
N ARG A 61 15.72 -6.85 -0.42
CA ARG A 61 16.29 -7.40 -1.67
C ARG A 61 17.07 -6.37 -2.47
N TRP A 62 16.60 -5.11 -2.48
CA TRP A 62 17.21 -4.04 -3.27
C TRP A 62 18.47 -3.45 -2.61
N TYR A 63 18.52 -3.46 -1.28
CA TYR A 63 19.61 -2.92 -0.47
C TYR A 63 20.12 -3.99 0.53
N PRO A 64 20.90 -4.98 0.05
CA PRO A 64 21.31 -6.11 0.88
C PRO A 64 22.27 -5.76 2.03
N ASN A 65 22.90 -4.60 2.00
CA ASN A 65 23.90 -4.21 2.99
C ASN A 65 23.39 -3.31 4.11
N ILE A 66 22.18 -2.74 3.99
CA ILE A 66 21.64 -1.80 4.98
C ILE A 66 20.88 -2.51 6.11
N ASN A 67 20.79 -1.85 7.27
CA ASN A 67 19.94 -2.32 8.37
C ASN A 67 18.52 -1.75 8.21
N ILE A 68 17.53 -2.62 8.03
CA ILE A 68 16.14 -2.23 7.83
C ILE A 68 15.35 -2.46 9.11
N TYR A 69 14.76 -1.39 9.60
CA TYR A 69 13.77 -1.36 10.65
C TYR A 69 12.41 -1.04 10.03
N ALA A 70 11.35 -1.66 10.53
CA ALA A 70 10.01 -1.46 9.99
C ALA A 70 9.00 -1.44 11.14
N ILE A 71 8.16 -0.42 11.18
CA ILE A 71 7.16 -0.25 12.24
C ILE A 71 5.76 -0.11 11.66
N ASP A 72 4.81 -0.66 12.38
CA ASP A 72 3.38 -0.41 12.18
C ASP A 72 2.68 -0.36 13.53
N ARG A 73 1.55 0.36 13.61
CA ARG A 73 0.73 0.38 14.82
C ARG A 73 -0.13 -0.88 14.98
N ASP A 74 -0.37 -1.60 13.90
CA ASP A 74 -1.20 -2.81 13.89
C ASP A 74 -0.36 -4.05 14.19
N SER A 75 -0.60 -4.64 15.36
CA SER A 75 0.16 -5.80 15.83
C SER A 75 -0.02 -7.05 14.98
N ASN A 76 -1.15 -7.21 14.28
CA ASN A 76 -1.37 -8.34 13.39
C ASN A 76 -0.50 -8.23 12.13
N PHE A 77 -0.31 -7.01 11.60
CA PHE A 77 0.62 -6.77 10.51
C PHE A 77 2.05 -7.11 10.91
N ILE A 78 2.50 -6.64 12.07
CA ILE A 78 3.84 -6.92 12.58
C ILE A 78 4.06 -8.42 12.82
N ASN A 79 3.08 -9.11 13.40
CA ASN A 79 3.14 -10.56 13.60
C ASN A 79 3.23 -11.33 12.28
N TYR A 80 2.52 -10.87 11.24
CA TYR A 80 2.60 -11.49 9.91
C TYR A 80 3.98 -11.23 9.25
N ALA A 81 4.43 -9.99 9.23
CA ALA A 81 5.69 -9.58 8.64
C ALA A 81 6.90 -10.26 9.28
N SER A 82 6.93 -10.34 10.61
CA SER A 82 8.01 -11.00 11.38
C SER A 82 8.13 -12.49 11.10
N LYS A 83 7.01 -13.16 10.77
CA LYS A 83 7.04 -14.58 10.37
C LYS A 83 7.61 -14.79 8.96
N LYS A 84 7.51 -13.79 8.10
CA LYS A 84 7.97 -13.87 6.70
C LYS A 84 9.47 -13.59 6.54
N SER A 85 10.03 -12.69 7.35
CA SER A 85 11.44 -12.30 7.21
C SER A 85 12.10 -12.11 8.58
N SER A 86 13.21 -12.83 8.81
CA SER A 86 14.07 -12.67 9.97
C SER A 86 15.20 -11.66 9.77
N SER A 87 15.38 -11.14 8.56
CA SER A 87 16.44 -10.19 8.22
C SER A 87 16.04 -8.72 8.30
N ILE A 88 14.83 -8.46 8.79
CA ILE A 88 14.24 -7.13 8.98
C ILE A 88 13.77 -7.01 10.43
N TYR A 89 14.03 -5.87 11.06
CA TYR A 89 13.64 -5.62 12.45
C TYR A 89 12.22 -5.03 12.49
N PHE A 90 11.20 -5.90 12.58
CA PHE A 90 9.80 -5.48 12.71
C PHE A 90 9.43 -5.22 14.16
N SER A 91 8.70 -4.12 14.43
CA SER A 91 8.16 -3.82 15.75
C SER A 91 6.89 -2.98 15.71
N GLU A 92 6.05 -3.11 16.75
CA GLU A 92 4.93 -2.18 16.91
C GLU A 92 5.46 -0.78 17.24
N GLY A 93 4.92 0.24 16.56
CA GLY A 93 5.37 1.62 16.74
C GLY A 93 4.34 2.65 16.31
N ASP A 94 4.46 3.84 16.92
CA ASP A 94 3.68 5.01 16.61
C ASP A 94 4.54 5.99 15.81
N ALA A 95 4.09 6.36 14.62
CA ALA A 95 4.78 7.30 13.74
C ALA A 95 4.87 8.74 14.33
N THR A 96 4.04 9.07 15.31
CA THR A 96 4.06 10.35 16.03
C THR A 96 5.00 10.36 17.24
N ARG A 97 5.58 9.19 17.57
CA ARG A 97 6.53 9.01 18.69
C ARG A 97 7.46 7.83 18.42
N LEU A 98 8.41 8.04 17.52
CA LEU A 98 9.36 7.02 17.09
C LEU A 98 10.31 6.64 18.23
N LYS A 99 10.46 5.33 18.50
CA LYS A 99 11.38 4.79 19.53
C LYS A 99 12.82 4.72 19.01
N PHE A 100 13.31 5.82 18.47
CA PHE A 100 14.67 5.99 18.00
C PHE A 100 15.25 7.29 18.56
N ASP A 101 16.53 7.28 18.84
CA ASP A 101 17.25 8.46 19.32
C ASP A 101 17.30 9.57 18.26
N ASN A 102 17.50 10.81 18.71
CA ASN A 102 17.73 11.93 17.81
C ASN A 102 18.97 11.64 16.94
N ASN A 103 18.90 11.96 15.66
CA ASN A 103 20.02 11.82 14.73
C ASN A 103 20.61 10.40 14.66
N SER A 104 19.78 9.37 14.70
CA SER A 104 20.20 7.95 14.73
C SER A 104 19.99 7.19 13.43
N LEU A 105 19.10 7.69 12.54
CA LEU A 105 18.73 7.05 11.28
C LEU A 105 19.32 7.78 10.06
N ASP A 106 19.65 7.06 9.03
CA ASP A 106 20.12 7.61 7.75
C ASP A 106 18.96 7.89 6.78
N VAL A 107 17.94 7.03 6.80
CA VAL A 107 16.76 7.12 5.92
C VAL A 107 15.49 6.82 6.70
N THR A 108 14.43 7.58 6.46
CA THR A 108 13.06 7.19 6.76
C THR A 108 12.27 7.07 5.46
N ILE A 109 11.40 6.08 5.36
CA ILE A 109 10.51 5.85 4.22
C ILE A 109 9.11 5.50 4.71
N SER A 110 8.10 5.99 4.02
CA SER A 110 6.70 5.65 4.29
C SER A 110 5.93 5.52 2.98
N ASN A 111 4.93 4.65 2.95
CA ASN A 111 4.07 4.48 1.79
C ASN A 111 2.60 4.52 2.19
N THR A 112 1.85 5.54 1.71
CA THR A 112 0.43 5.76 2.03
C THR A 112 0.16 5.85 3.55
N VAL A 113 0.94 6.66 4.27
CA VAL A 113 0.84 6.87 5.73
C VAL A 113 0.59 8.34 6.07
N ALA A 114 1.18 9.26 5.32
CA ALA A 114 1.13 10.69 5.60
C ALA A 114 -0.30 11.26 5.72
N GLU A 115 -1.25 10.69 4.98
CA GLU A 115 -2.66 11.09 4.98
C GLU A 115 -3.43 10.72 6.26
N HIS A 116 -2.84 9.88 7.11
CA HIS A 116 -3.48 9.40 8.35
C HIS A 116 -2.98 10.11 9.61
N ILE A 117 -1.96 10.95 9.49
CA ILE A 117 -1.24 11.51 10.63
C ILE A 117 -1.11 13.03 10.46
N GLU A 118 -1.28 13.76 11.56
CA GLU A 118 -1.10 15.21 11.57
C GLU A 118 0.31 15.57 11.06
N PRO A 119 0.41 16.43 10.01
CA PRO A 119 1.67 16.65 9.28
C PRO A 119 2.84 17.08 10.16
N SER A 120 2.63 17.99 11.11
CA SER A 120 3.73 18.50 11.95
C SER A 120 4.30 17.39 12.85
N LYS A 121 3.47 16.50 13.36
CA LYS A 121 3.91 15.34 14.17
C LYS A 121 4.63 14.33 13.29
N PHE A 122 4.05 14.01 12.12
CA PHE A 122 4.59 13.02 11.21
C PHE A 122 5.98 13.41 10.68
N TYR A 123 6.11 14.62 10.13
CA TYR A 123 7.38 15.09 9.59
C TYR A 123 8.36 15.50 10.69
N GLY A 124 7.87 16.07 11.81
CA GLY A 124 8.69 16.46 12.95
C GLY A 124 9.44 15.28 13.58
N GLU A 125 8.76 14.14 13.77
CA GLU A 125 9.42 12.93 14.30
C GLU A 125 10.44 12.35 13.33
N GLN A 126 10.15 12.30 12.04
CA GLN A 126 11.12 11.88 11.03
C GLN A 126 12.33 12.80 10.99
N TYR A 127 12.12 14.13 11.04
CA TYR A 127 13.20 15.09 11.13
C TYR A 127 14.04 14.89 12.39
N ARG A 128 13.43 14.65 13.53
CA ARG A 128 14.13 14.41 14.81
C ARG A 128 15.09 13.22 14.73
N VAL A 129 14.59 12.08 14.26
CA VAL A 129 15.37 10.83 14.26
C VAL A 129 16.43 10.74 13.15
N LEU A 130 16.25 11.47 12.05
CA LEU A 130 17.22 11.50 10.97
C LEU A 130 18.51 12.21 11.38
N LYS A 131 19.64 11.67 10.94
CA LYS A 131 20.96 12.32 11.02
C LYS A 131 21.01 13.56 10.14
N LYS A 132 22.01 14.43 10.36
CA LYS A 132 22.35 15.47 9.39
C LYS A 132 22.62 14.85 8.02
N ASN A 133 22.05 15.39 6.96
CA ASN A 133 22.03 14.86 5.59
C ASN A 133 21.23 13.54 5.44
N GLY A 134 20.51 13.12 6.46
CA GLY A 134 19.59 11.99 6.36
C GLY A 134 18.41 12.27 5.45
N VAL A 135 17.84 11.23 4.84
CA VAL A 135 16.82 11.33 3.79
C VAL A 135 15.45 10.91 4.32
N CYS A 136 14.45 11.72 4.08
CA CYS A 136 13.04 11.37 4.26
C CYS A 136 12.40 11.09 2.90
N LEU A 137 11.76 9.94 2.75
CA LEU A 137 11.01 9.51 1.57
C LEU A 137 9.54 9.30 1.93
N VAL A 138 8.66 9.97 1.22
CA VAL A 138 7.21 9.78 1.34
C VAL A 138 6.64 9.35 0.00
N LEU A 139 6.04 8.17 -0.03
CA LEU A 139 5.38 7.61 -1.19
C LEU A 139 3.87 7.77 -1.03
N SER A 140 3.20 8.32 -2.05
CA SER A 140 1.76 8.50 -2.05
C SER A 140 1.14 8.02 -3.37
N ALA A 141 0.42 6.90 -3.31
CA ALA A 141 -0.37 6.43 -4.43
C ALA A 141 -1.73 7.17 -4.54
N ARG A 142 -2.24 7.71 -3.41
CA ARG A 142 -3.52 8.46 -3.39
C ARG A 142 -3.43 9.78 -4.14
N ASN A 143 -2.26 10.40 -4.12
CA ASN A 143 -1.98 11.62 -4.87
C ASN A 143 -1.46 11.36 -6.30
N GLY A 144 -1.36 10.10 -6.69
CA GLY A 144 -1.01 9.68 -8.03
C GLY A 144 -2.20 9.70 -8.99
N ILE A 145 -1.93 9.29 -10.22
CA ILE A 145 -2.93 9.05 -11.26
C ILE A 145 -3.17 7.55 -11.33
N ASN A 146 -4.43 7.14 -11.25
CA ASN A 146 -4.82 5.75 -11.44
C ASN A 146 -5.63 5.62 -12.71
N ILE A 147 -5.23 4.70 -13.59
CA ILE A 147 -5.93 4.35 -14.81
C ILE A 147 -6.35 2.89 -14.66
N CYS A 148 -7.66 2.66 -14.55
CA CYS A 148 -8.22 1.33 -14.43
C CYS A 148 -9.21 1.11 -15.57
N SER A 149 -9.05 0.00 -16.28
CA SER A 149 -10.12 -0.58 -17.07
C SER A 149 -10.48 -1.93 -16.45
N GLN A 150 -11.76 -2.15 -16.26
CA GLN A 150 -12.21 -3.40 -15.68
C GLN A 150 -12.17 -4.51 -16.73
N CYS A 151 -12.07 -5.75 -16.26
CA CYS A 151 -12.34 -6.94 -17.04
C CYS A 151 -13.71 -6.81 -17.72
N VAL A 152 -13.79 -7.21 -18.98
CA VAL A 152 -14.96 -7.10 -19.85
C VAL A 152 -16.22 -7.84 -19.36
N ILE A 153 -16.12 -8.58 -18.27
CA ILE A 153 -17.27 -9.24 -17.65
C ILE A 153 -18.04 -8.21 -16.83
N GLU A 154 -19.18 -7.80 -17.35
CA GLU A 154 -20.06 -6.83 -16.70
C GLU A 154 -20.56 -7.34 -15.35
N GLN A 155 -20.81 -6.43 -14.45
CA GLN A 155 -21.55 -6.69 -13.22
C GLN A 155 -22.98 -7.05 -13.57
N SER A 156 -23.52 -8.07 -12.90
CA SER A 156 -24.95 -8.40 -12.98
C SER A 156 -25.77 -7.29 -12.35
N GLU A 157 -27.06 -7.24 -12.69
CA GLU A 157 -28.00 -6.29 -12.09
C GLU A 157 -28.10 -6.46 -10.57
N PHE A 158 -28.00 -7.70 -10.09
CA PHE A 158 -27.95 -8.02 -8.67
C PHE A 158 -26.73 -7.36 -7.98
N GLU A 159 -25.51 -7.47 -8.57
CA GLU A 159 -24.31 -6.83 -8.01
C GLU A 159 -24.48 -5.32 -7.94
N LYS A 160 -24.96 -4.67 -9.01
CA LYS A 160 -25.18 -3.22 -9.05
C LYS A 160 -26.13 -2.76 -7.95
N GLN A 161 -27.28 -3.41 -7.80
CA GLN A 161 -28.27 -3.08 -6.77
C GLN A 161 -27.70 -3.19 -5.35
N ILE A 162 -26.87 -4.20 -5.07
CA ILE A 162 -26.22 -4.31 -3.74
C ILE A 162 -25.26 -3.14 -3.52
N TRP A 163 -24.39 -2.84 -4.49
CA TRP A 163 -23.40 -1.78 -4.33
C TRP A 163 -24.04 -0.39 -4.20
N GLU A 164 -25.13 -0.11 -4.91
CA GLU A 164 -25.92 1.11 -4.76
C GLU A 164 -26.52 1.25 -3.35
N ARG A 165 -27.02 0.15 -2.76
CA ARG A 165 -27.57 0.17 -1.39
C ARG A 165 -26.54 0.48 -0.32
N VAL A 166 -25.27 0.12 -0.54
CA VAL A 166 -24.21 0.23 0.49
C VAL A 166 -23.24 1.38 0.28
N GLU A 167 -23.32 2.11 -0.82
CA GLU A 167 -22.36 3.16 -1.19
C GLU A 167 -22.10 4.17 -0.06
N ASN A 168 -23.13 4.64 0.60
CA ASN A 168 -23.01 5.64 1.65
C ASN A 168 -22.35 5.13 2.94
N TYR A 169 -22.38 3.82 3.21
CA TYR A 169 -21.83 3.24 4.43
C TYR A 169 -20.29 3.17 4.44
N PHE A 170 -19.64 3.23 3.29
CA PHE A 170 -18.19 3.28 3.22
C PHE A 170 -17.60 4.56 3.81
N TYR A 171 -18.26 5.70 3.65
CA TYR A 171 -17.85 6.98 4.26
C TYR A 171 -17.88 6.93 5.79
N ASP A 172 -18.82 6.20 6.37
CA ASP A 172 -18.96 6.08 7.82
C ASP A 172 -17.78 5.34 8.46
N ILE A 173 -17.21 4.36 7.76
CA ILE A 173 -16.02 3.62 8.22
C ILE A 173 -14.78 4.51 8.21
N GLU A 174 -14.55 5.28 7.14
CA GLU A 174 -13.43 6.21 7.08
C GLU A 174 -13.46 7.17 8.27
N LYS A 175 -14.63 7.73 8.55
CA LYS A 175 -14.85 8.62 9.69
C LYS A 175 -14.71 7.92 11.04
N LYS A 176 -15.27 6.71 11.19
CA LYS A 176 -15.27 5.95 12.45
C LYS A 176 -13.86 5.56 12.89
N TYR A 177 -12.95 5.29 11.96
CA TYR A 177 -11.60 4.81 12.23
C TYR A 177 -10.52 5.83 11.92
N ASP A 178 -10.88 7.11 11.74
CA ASP A 178 -9.96 8.22 11.42
C ASP A 178 -9.08 7.93 10.20
N ILE A 179 -9.66 7.30 9.17
CA ILE A 179 -8.95 6.97 7.94
C ILE A 179 -8.83 8.24 7.09
N CYS A 180 -7.63 8.57 6.64
CA CYS A 180 -7.35 9.75 5.82
C CYS A 180 -7.79 11.09 6.44
N LEU A 181 -7.75 11.20 7.77
CA LEU A 181 -8.15 12.39 8.51
C LEU A 181 -7.33 13.64 8.11
N TYR A 182 -6.11 13.44 7.66
CA TYR A 182 -5.17 14.51 7.27
C TYR A 182 -4.80 14.40 5.79
N GLN A 183 -5.81 14.38 4.93
CA GLN A 183 -5.56 14.35 3.48
C GLN A 183 -4.72 15.54 3.06
N GLN A 184 -3.68 15.28 2.28
CA GLN A 184 -2.79 16.28 1.71
C GLN A 184 -2.87 16.19 0.19
N ASN A 185 -3.01 17.32 -0.48
CA ASN A 185 -2.89 17.36 -1.93
C ASN A 185 -1.41 17.26 -2.40
N LYS A 186 -1.19 17.17 -3.70
CA LYS A 186 0.14 16.99 -4.29
C LYS A 186 1.13 18.07 -3.94
N SER A 187 0.66 19.30 -3.73
CA SER A 187 1.51 20.46 -3.34
C SER A 187 1.76 20.51 -1.84
N GLU A 188 0.83 20.03 -1.04
CA GLU A 188 0.91 20.12 0.43
C GLU A 188 1.97 19.20 1.02
N ILE A 189 2.18 18.01 0.42
CA ILE A 189 3.18 17.06 0.92
C ILE A 189 4.59 17.68 0.90
N PRO A 190 5.13 18.16 -0.24
CA PRO A 190 6.45 18.79 -0.25
C PRO A 190 6.50 20.06 0.58
N LEU A 191 5.46 20.90 0.58
CA LEU A 191 5.39 22.09 1.42
C LEU A 191 5.43 21.76 2.92
N ASN A 192 4.76 20.70 3.36
CA ASN A 192 4.80 20.26 4.75
C ASN A 192 6.17 19.70 5.14
N MET A 193 6.87 19.03 4.24
CA MET A 193 8.26 18.63 4.46
C MET A 193 9.16 19.87 4.66
N GLU A 194 9.07 20.87 3.79
CA GLU A 194 9.85 22.12 3.90
C GLU A 194 9.54 22.88 5.19
N LYS A 195 8.25 23.02 5.56
CA LYS A 195 7.82 23.65 6.82
C LYS A 195 8.38 22.96 8.06
N ASN A 196 8.67 21.66 7.99
CA ASN A 196 9.28 20.89 9.06
C ASN A 196 10.82 20.80 8.97
N GLY A 197 11.45 21.64 8.15
CA GLY A 197 12.89 21.85 8.11
C GLY A 197 13.64 21.04 7.06
N PHE A 198 12.99 20.16 6.31
CA PHE A 198 13.62 19.43 5.22
C PHE A 198 14.03 20.40 4.09
N LYS A 199 15.17 20.14 3.49
CA LYS A 199 15.76 20.90 2.38
C LYS A 199 15.87 20.03 1.14
N ASN A 200 16.16 20.68 0.00
CA ASN A 200 16.31 19.98 -1.28
C ASN A 200 15.13 19.03 -1.56
N VAL A 201 13.93 19.49 -1.23
CA VAL A 201 12.71 18.71 -1.45
C VAL A 201 12.49 18.56 -2.95
N SER A 202 12.31 17.33 -3.39
CA SER A 202 12.09 16.97 -4.80
C SER A 202 10.96 15.97 -4.93
N THR A 203 10.34 15.93 -6.09
CA THR A 203 9.25 15.00 -6.42
C THR A 203 9.61 14.19 -7.65
N GLU A 204 9.34 12.90 -7.59
CA GLU A 204 9.46 11.96 -8.70
C GLU A 204 8.15 11.18 -8.84
N TYR A 205 7.91 10.61 -10.03
CA TYR A 205 6.70 9.83 -10.30
C TYR A 205 7.06 8.50 -10.94
N ILE A 206 6.59 7.40 -10.34
CA ILE A 206 6.82 6.05 -10.85
C ILE A 206 5.50 5.48 -11.36
N THR A 207 5.50 5.05 -12.63
CA THR A 207 4.39 4.32 -13.23
C THR A 207 4.51 2.83 -12.94
N ILE A 208 3.49 2.27 -12.30
CA ILE A 208 3.30 0.86 -12.03
C ILE A 208 2.17 0.34 -12.91
N ASN A 209 2.51 -0.51 -13.86
CA ASN A 209 1.55 -1.08 -14.80
C ASN A 209 1.25 -2.54 -14.43
N LEU A 210 0.07 -2.81 -13.91
CA LEU A 210 -0.39 -4.15 -13.54
C LEU A 210 -1.45 -4.62 -14.55
N THR A 211 -1.05 -4.80 -15.80
CA THR A 211 -1.88 -5.33 -16.89
C THR A 211 -1.49 -6.78 -17.15
N PRO A 212 -2.29 -7.78 -16.75
CA PRO A 212 -1.90 -9.19 -16.79
C PRO A 212 -1.52 -9.69 -18.18
N ASP A 213 -2.14 -9.16 -19.25
CA ASP A 213 -1.90 -9.58 -20.62
C ASP A 213 -0.64 -8.96 -21.26
N ASN A 214 0.08 -8.12 -20.52
CA ASN A 214 1.33 -7.54 -21.02
C ASN A 214 2.41 -8.62 -21.07
N PRO A 215 3.07 -8.83 -22.23
CA PRO A 215 4.04 -9.91 -22.44
C PRO A 215 5.32 -9.80 -21.63
N ILE A 216 5.54 -8.67 -20.91
CA ILE A 216 6.68 -8.52 -20.00
C ILE A 216 6.53 -9.35 -18.72
N TYR A 217 5.33 -9.81 -18.41
CA TYR A 217 5.06 -10.59 -17.19
C TYR A 217 5.07 -12.09 -17.46
N SER A 218 5.58 -12.84 -16.49
CA SER A 218 5.44 -14.30 -16.48
C SER A 218 3.98 -14.69 -16.24
N ARG A 219 3.64 -15.93 -16.57
CA ARG A 219 2.30 -16.47 -16.27
C ARG A 219 1.97 -16.39 -14.78
N GLU A 220 2.93 -16.68 -13.90
CA GLU A 220 2.76 -16.59 -12.45
C GLU A 220 2.43 -15.17 -12.02
N THR A 221 3.13 -14.17 -12.57
CA THR A 221 2.89 -12.75 -12.27
C THR A 221 1.51 -12.31 -12.75
N ALA A 222 1.11 -12.70 -13.97
CA ALA A 222 -0.22 -12.40 -14.50
C ALA A 222 -1.33 -13.01 -13.64
N TYR A 223 -1.16 -14.27 -13.23
CA TYR A 223 -2.08 -14.96 -12.32
C TYR A 223 -2.16 -14.27 -10.95
N ALA A 224 -1.01 -13.86 -10.40
CA ALA A 224 -0.97 -13.12 -9.14
C ALA A 224 -1.74 -11.80 -9.24
N MET A 225 -1.63 -11.04 -10.35
CA MET A 225 -2.40 -9.81 -10.59
C MET A 225 -3.91 -10.08 -10.65
N ILE A 226 -4.34 -11.09 -11.40
CA ILE A 226 -5.75 -11.46 -11.55
C ILE A 226 -6.32 -11.89 -10.19
N ASN A 227 -5.60 -12.75 -9.46
CA ASN A 227 -6.06 -13.24 -8.16
C ASN A 227 -6.00 -12.17 -7.06
N ALA A 228 -5.03 -11.24 -7.09
CA ALA A 228 -5.00 -10.12 -6.17
C ALA A 228 -6.25 -9.23 -6.33
N ASN A 229 -6.67 -8.95 -7.57
CA ASN A 229 -7.90 -8.23 -7.85
C ASN A 229 -9.15 -9.01 -7.39
N ARG A 230 -9.18 -10.34 -7.61
CA ARG A 230 -10.23 -11.22 -7.06
C ARG A 230 -10.34 -11.06 -5.56
N GLN A 231 -9.21 -11.17 -4.86
CA GLN A 231 -9.19 -11.13 -3.40
C GLN A 231 -9.63 -9.78 -2.84
N VAL A 232 -9.23 -8.66 -3.48
CA VAL A 232 -9.73 -7.33 -3.12
C VAL A 232 -11.26 -7.27 -3.18
N ASN A 233 -11.87 -7.81 -4.24
CA ASN A 233 -13.33 -7.85 -4.37
C ASN A 233 -13.97 -8.74 -3.27
N ILE A 234 -13.41 -9.90 -3.01
CA ILE A 234 -13.89 -10.81 -1.94
C ILE A 234 -13.77 -10.14 -0.56
N ASP A 235 -12.69 -9.43 -0.28
CA ASP A 235 -12.50 -8.74 0.99
C ASP A 235 -13.49 -7.57 1.16
N ASN A 236 -13.78 -6.82 0.09
CA ASN A 236 -14.80 -5.78 0.10
C ASN A 236 -16.19 -6.38 0.40
N ILE A 237 -16.54 -7.51 -0.22
CA ILE A 237 -17.79 -8.21 0.02
C ILE A 237 -17.87 -8.71 1.47
N ASN A 238 -16.80 -9.33 1.98
CA ASN A 238 -16.74 -9.76 3.38
C ASN A 238 -16.88 -8.56 4.36
N GLY A 239 -16.40 -7.39 3.95
CA GLY A 239 -16.54 -6.15 4.70
C GLY A 239 -17.99 -5.72 4.93
N LEU A 240 -18.91 -6.07 4.02
CA LEU A 240 -20.30 -5.63 4.09
C LEU A 240 -20.99 -6.05 5.39
N SER A 241 -20.63 -7.18 5.98
CA SER A 241 -21.18 -7.66 7.25
C SER A 241 -20.99 -6.68 8.44
N TYR A 242 -19.95 -5.85 8.41
CA TYR A 242 -19.68 -4.85 9.44
C TYR A 242 -19.77 -3.41 8.95
N ILE A 243 -19.69 -3.18 7.64
CA ILE A 243 -19.85 -1.86 7.02
C ILE A 243 -21.33 -1.47 6.97
N ALA A 244 -22.17 -2.40 6.50
CA ALA A 244 -23.59 -2.20 6.30
C ALA A 244 -24.41 -3.33 6.96
N PRO A 245 -24.27 -3.55 8.29
CA PRO A 245 -25.00 -4.58 8.99
C PRO A 245 -26.51 -4.33 8.84
N ASN A 246 -27.29 -5.38 8.57
CA ASN A 246 -28.72 -5.36 8.32
C ASN A 246 -29.18 -4.75 6.97
N ILE A 247 -28.24 -4.33 6.10
CA ILE A 247 -28.56 -3.85 4.74
C ILE A 247 -28.32 -4.96 3.71
N VAL A 248 -27.32 -5.80 3.94
CA VAL A 248 -27.00 -6.95 3.09
C VAL A 248 -27.01 -8.19 3.97
N ASP A 249 -27.80 -9.17 3.59
CA ASP A 249 -27.90 -10.43 4.32
C ASP A 249 -26.79 -11.43 3.92
N GLU A 250 -26.67 -12.50 4.70
CA GLU A 250 -25.63 -13.51 4.48
C GLU A 250 -25.76 -14.22 3.14
N SER A 251 -26.99 -14.44 2.66
CA SER A 251 -27.24 -15.10 1.36
C SER A 251 -26.84 -14.20 0.19
N GLU A 252 -27.03 -12.90 0.31
CA GLU A 252 -26.58 -11.90 -0.67
C GLU A 252 -25.03 -11.81 -0.69
N ILE A 253 -24.39 -11.88 0.47
CA ILE A 253 -22.91 -11.92 0.59
C ILE A 253 -22.36 -13.16 -0.10
N GLU A 254 -22.94 -14.33 0.14
CA GLU A 254 -22.47 -15.58 -0.49
C GLU A 254 -22.71 -15.56 -2.01
N GLU A 255 -23.82 -15.04 -2.48
CA GLU A 255 -24.08 -14.90 -3.92
C GLU A 255 -23.09 -13.93 -4.59
N LEU A 256 -22.79 -12.79 -3.97
CA LEU A 256 -21.75 -11.87 -4.46
C LEU A 256 -20.39 -12.55 -4.58
N LYS A 257 -19.98 -13.32 -3.56
CA LYS A 257 -18.73 -14.10 -3.60
C LYS A 257 -18.73 -15.11 -4.74
N ARG A 258 -19.84 -15.82 -4.93
CA ARG A 258 -20.00 -16.79 -6.02
C ARG A 258 -19.84 -16.11 -7.39
N LEU A 259 -20.47 -14.96 -7.59
CA LEU A 259 -20.39 -14.18 -8.85
C LEU A 259 -18.96 -13.70 -9.11
N VAL A 260 -18.29 -13.13 -8.09
CA VAL A 260 -16.89 -12.70 -8.20
C VAL A 260 -15.99 -13.88 -8.55
N ASN A 261 -16.09 -15.01 -7.85
CA ASN A 261 -15.29 -16.18 -8.16
C ASN A 261 -15.50 -16.67 -9.59
N LYS A 262 -16.76 -16.79 -10.03
CA LYS A 262 -17.11 -17.18 -11.41
C LYS A 262 -16.48 -16.22 -12.44
N LYS A 263 -16.53 -14.92 -12.20
CA LYS A 263 -15.93 -13.89 -13.04
C LYS A 263 -14.41 -14.09 -13.20
N TYR A 264 -13.70 -14.27 -12.10
CA TYR A 264 -12.26 -14.40 -12.14
C TYR A 264 -11.78 -15.79 -12.61
N ASP A 265 -12.54 -16.84 -12.37
CA ASP A 265 -12.27 -18.17 -12.95
C ASP A 265 -12.40 -18.13 -14.49
N TYR A 266 -13.41 -17.42 -14.99
CA TYR A 266 -13.56 -17.18 -16.42
C TYR A 266 -12.41 -16.34 -16.99
N ARG A 267 -11.97 -15.29 -16.26
CA ARG A 267 -10.82 -14.46 -16.65
C ARG A 267 -9.53 -15.27 -16.77
N LEU A 268 -9.28 -16.17 -15.81
CA LEU A 268 -8.12 -17.08 -15.86
C LEU A 268 -8.23 -18.06 -17.03
N ALA A 269 -9.42 -18.64 -17.27
CA ALA A 269 -9.65 -19.54 -18.39
C ALA A 269 -9.43 -18.86 -19.75
N LEU A 270 -9.77 -17.58 -19.90
CA LEU A 270 -9.49 -16.82 -21.11
C LEU A 270 -7.98 -16.56 -21.28
N TYR A 271 -7.30 -16.21 -20.18
CA TYR A 271 -5.84 -16.01 -20.19
C TYR A 271 -5.12 -17.29 -20.63
N ASP A 272 -5.50 -18.46 -20.11
CA ASP A 272 -4.92 -19.77 -20.51
C ASP A 272 -5.17 -20.13 -21.97
N LYS A 273 -6.26 -19.67 -22.54
CA LYS A 273 -6.55 -19.80 -23.97
C LYS A 273 -5.83 -18.77 -24.86
N GLY A 274 -5.02 -17.89 -24.27
CA GLY A 274 -4.35 -16.81 -24.99
C GLY A 274 -5.27 -15.67 -25.43
N ILE A 275 -6.50 -15.61 -24.90
CA ILE A 275 -7.46 -14.53 -25.18
C ILE A 275 -7.16 -13.36 -24.26
N LYS A 276 -6.70 -12.27 -24.83
CA LYS A 276 -6.31 -11.05 -24.13
C LYS A 276 -7.50 -10.14 -23.94
N LEU A 277 -7.71 -9.65 -22.72
CA LEU A 277 -8.75 -8.67 -22.40
C LEU A 277 -8.19 -7.28 -22.14
N TRP A 278 -6.88 -7.18 -21.88
CA TRP A 278 -6.18 -5.92 -21.59
C TRP A 278 -6.79 -5.14 -20.40
N ASP A 279 -7.37 -5.89 -19.45
CA ASP A 279 -7.76 -5.30 -18.17
C ASP A 279 -6.54 -4.68 -17.51
N THR A 280 -6.69 -3.42 -17.14
CA THR A 280 -5.55 -2.58 -16.81
C THR A 280 -5.71 -2.01 -15.41
N ASN A 281 -4.63 -2.06 -14.64
CA ASN A 281 -4.49 -1.33 -13.39
C ASN A 281 -3.13 -0.62 -13.41
N VAL A 282 -3.14 0.64 -13.82
CA VAL A 282 -1.94 1.49 -13.86
C VAL A 282 -2.06 2.55 -12.80
N SER A 283 -1.08 2.63 -11.91
CA SER A 283 -0.95 3.72 -10.94
C SER A 283 0.34 4.49 -11.15
N VAL A 284 0.27 5.80 -10.94
CA VAL A 284 1.43 6.67 -10.86
C VAL A 284 1.63 7.04 -9.40
N THR A 285 2.69 6.52 -8.79
CA THR A 285 3.04 6.80 -7.40
C THR A 285 3.95 8.04 -7.35
N MET A 286 3.52 9.04 -6.61
CA MET A 286 4.34 10.21 -6.29
C MET A 286 5.34 9.83 -5.18
N ILE A 287 6.60 10.15 -5.39
CA ILE A 287 7.68 10.00 -4.41
C ILE A 287 8.21 11.37 -4.08
N ILE A 288 8.19 11.72 -2.82
CA ILE A 288 8.72 12.98 -2.31
C ILE A 288 9.96 12.66 -1.49
N ARG A 289 11.06 13.33 -1.81
CA ARG A 289 12.35 13.19 -1.14
C ARG A 289 12.76 14.53 -0.53
N GLY A 290 13.10 14.53 0.75
CA GLY A 290 13.65 15.68 1.46
C GLY A 290 14.91 15.28 2.24
N VAL A 291 15.79 16.23 2.49
CA VAL A 291 17.05 16.05 3.23
C VAL A 291 17.03 16.88 4.50
N LYS A 292 17.43 16.30 5.65
CA LYS A 292 17.60 17.01 6.91
C LYS A 292 18.83 17.91 6.90
#